data_8fe3c03655420b0df9ff904954cf1b28
#
_entry.id   8fe3c03655420b0df9ff904954cf1b28
#
_cell.length_a   1.000
_cell.length_b   1.000
_cell.length_c   1.000
_cell.angle_alpha   90.00
_cell.angle_beta   90.00
_cell.angle_gamma   90.00
#
_symmetry.space_group_name_H-M   'P 1'
#
loop_
_entity.id
_entity.type
_entity.pdbx_description
1 polymer ?
#
loop_
_entity_poly.entity_id
_entity_poly.type
_entity_poly.pdbx_seq_one_letter_code
_entity_poly.pdbx_strand_id
1 'polypeptide(L)'
;MENRKVKFDSHTNLLQLEEHMYPLVDVKTPNVFHNLFPYEEVPKIAFNDRIVPHHMPDEIWITDTTFRDGQQSRAPYTTEQIVRIYDYMHRLGGPKGKIRQCEFFLYSKKDRDAVYKCLEQGYEFPEITSWIRASKKDFELVRDMGK
;
A
#
# COMPACT_ATOMS: atom_id res chain seq x y z
N MET A 1 -33.76 -8.12 -8.08
CA MET A 1 -33.03 -7.15 -7.23
C MET A 1 -33.89 -6.91 -6.01
N GLU A 2 -33.50 -7.41 -4.84
CA GLU A 2 -34.24 -7.13 -3.60
C GLU A 2 -34.15 -5.64 -3.30
N ASN A 3 -35.30 -5.06 -2.98
CA ASN A 3 -35.38 -3.66 -2.54
C ASN A 3 -34.62 -3.50 -1.21
N ARG A 4 -33.42 -3.01 -1.27
CA ARG A 4 -32.67 -2.65 -0.07
C ARG A 4 -33.39 -1.52 0.64
N LYS A 5 -33.85 -1.78 1.85
CA LYS A 5 -34.49 -0.77 2.67
C LYS A 5 -33.44 0.15 3.26
N VAL A 6 -33.60 1.43 3.01
CA VAL A 6 -32.76 2.49 3.55
C VAL A 6 -33.54 3.16 4.67
N LYS A 7 -32.94 3.29 5.85
CA LYS A 7 -33.50 4.05 6.97
C LYS A 7 -32.71 5.35 7.17
N PHE A 8 -33.43 6.40 7.48
CA PHE A 8 -32.84 7.65 7.89
C PHE A 8 -32.57 7.64 9.40
N ASP A 9 -31.29 7.80 9.79
CA ASP A 9 -30.91 7.97 11.18
C ASP A 9 -30.87 9.45 11.52
N SER A 10 -31.80 9.90 12.35
CA SER A 10 -31.93 11.29 12.75
C SER A 10 -30.82 11.75 13.73
N HIS A 11 -30.12 10.83 14.41
CA HIS A 11 -29.01 11.16 15.30
C HIS A 11 -27.72 11.48 14.54
N THR A 12 -27.45 10.72 13.49
CA THR A 12 -26.24 10.90 12.69
C THR A 12 -26.50 11.74 11.44
N ASN A 13 -27.77 12.02 11.13
CA ASN A 13 -28.23 12.68 9.90
C ASN A 13 -27.79 11.96 8.62
N LEU A 14 -27.64 10.63 8.70
CA LEU A 14 -27.20 9.78 7.59
C LEU A 14 -28.28 8.81 7.16
N LEU A 15 -28.23 8.44 5.89
CA LEU A 15 -28.99 7.31 5.36
C LEU A 15 -28.21 6.02 5.66
N GLN A 16 -28.83 5.13 6.41
CA GLN A 16 -28.25 3.83 6.73
C GLN A 16 -28.96 2.74 5.94
N LEU A 17 -28.21 1.82 5.39
CA LEU A 17 -28.77 0.57 4.86
C LEU A 17 -29.15 -0.33 6.03
N GLU A 18 -30.34 -0.93 5.99
CA GLU A 18 -30.64 -2.03 6.91
C GLU A 18 -29.56 -3.10 6.75
N GLU A 19 -29.01 -3.57 7.88
CA GLU A 19 -28.06 -4.66 7.87
C GLU A 19 -28.68 -5.85 7.13
N HIS A 20 -28.10 -6.18 6.00
CA HIS A 20 -28.46 -7.38 5.27
C HIS A 20 -27.48 -8.47 5.67
N MET A 21 -27.95 -9.37 6.51
CA MET A 21 -27.22 -10.59 6.81
C MET A 21 -27.24 -11.47 5.56
N TYR A 22 -26.15 -11.47 4.83
CA TYR A 22 -25.96 -12.45 3.77
C TYR A 22 -25.86 -13.84 4.43
N PRO A 23 -26.67 -14.83 4.02
CA PRO A 23 -26.48 -16.19 4.51
C PRO A 23 -25.05 -16.61 4.14
N LEU A 24 -24.24 -16.91 5.14
CA LEU A 24 -22.95 -17.55 4.92
C LEU A 24 -23.27 -18.97 4.41
N VAL A 25 -23.23 -19.14 3.11
CA VAL A 25 -23.23 -20.46 2.51
C VAL A 25 -21.84 -21.02 2.73
N ASP A 26 -21.72 -22.07 3.55
CA ASP A 26 -20.47 -22.76 3.75
C ASP A 26 -20.12 -23.53 2.47
N VAL A 27 -19.50 -22.85 1.54
CA VAL A 27 -18.96 -23.43 0.32
C VAL A 27 -17.54 -23.88 0.60
N LYS A 28 -17.28 -25.13 0.35
CA LYS A 28 -15.97 -25.76 0.54
C LYS A 28 -14.84 -25.04 -0.19
N THR A 29 -15.19 -24.35 -1.25
CA THR A 29 -14.31 -23.43 -1.99
C THR A 29 -15.14 -22.21 -2.37
N PRO A 30 -14.84 -21.00 -1.89
CA PRO A 30 -15.52 -19.80 -2.37
C PRO A 30 -15.38 -19.72 -3.89
N ASN A 31 -16.33 -19.04 -4.56
CA ASN A 31 -16.35 -18.88 -6.03
C ASN A 31 -15.17 -17.98 -6.49
N VAL A 32 -13.96 -18.49 -6.35
CA VAL A 32 -12.73 -17.81 -6.76
C VAL A 32 -12.30 -18.18 -8.18
N PHE A 33 -13.09 -19.03 -8.85
CA PHE A 33 -12.88 -19.44 -10.25
C PHE A 33 -11.46 -19.97 -10.51
N HIS A 34 -10.95 -20.83 -9.63
CA HIS A 34 -9.60 -21.40 -9.72
C HIS A 34 -9.29 -22.05 -11.08
N ASN A 35 -10.30 -22.57 -11.75
CA ASN A 35 -10.17 -23.15 -13.10
C ASN A 35 -9.92 -22.09 -14.20
N LEU A 36 -10.36 -20.85 -13.96
CA LEU A 36 -10.14 -19.71 -14.87
C LEU A 36 -8.95 -18.86 -14.44
N PHE A 37 -8.78 -18.71 -13.13
CA PHE A 37 -7.72 -17.92 -12.51
C PHE A 37 -6.93 -18.83 -11.55
N PRO A 38 -5.87 -19.48 -12.02
CA PRO A 38 -5.03 -20.32 -11.16
C PRO A 38 -4.22 -19.43 -10.22
N TYR A 39 -4.72 -19.23 -9.00
CA TYR A 39 -4.08 -18.39 -7.98
C TYR A 39 -2.76 -18.95 -7.45
N GLU A 40 -2.50 -20.23 -7.70
CA GLU A 40 -1.27 -20.91 -7.33
C GLU A 40 -0.15 -20.71 -8.35
N GLU A 41 -0.50 -20.19 -9.52
CA GLU A 41 0.46 -19.94 -10.59
C GLU A 41 0.64 -18.43 -10.80
N VAL A 42 1.86 -18.01 -11.00
CA VAL A 42 2.14 -16.64 -11.45
C VAL A 42 1.51 -16.43 -12.83
N PRO A 43 0.83 -15.29 -13.07
CA PRO A 43 0.24 -15.00 -14.36
C PRO A 43 1.27 -15.15 -15.47
N LYS A 44 0.94 -15.96 -16.48
CA LYS A 44 1.83 -16.17 -17.64
C LYS A 44 1.77 -14.95 -18.54
N ILE A 45 2.93 -14.39 -18.84
CA ILE A 45 3.06 -13.29 -19.78
C ILE A 45 3.43 -13.88 -21.14
N ALA A 46 2.60 -13.64 -22.14
CA ALA A 46 2.93 -13.98 -23.53
C ALA A 46 3.49 -12.73 -24.23
N PHE A 47 4.64 -12.88 -24.84
CA PHE A 47 5.25 -11.84 -25.66
C PHE A 47 5.72 -12.44 -26.99
N ASN A 48 5.27 -11.89 -28.11
CA ASN A 48 5.50 -12.43 -29.46
C ASN A 48 5.16 -13.94 -29.57
N ASP A 49 3.97 -14.33 -29.12
CA ASP A 49 3.46 -15.70 -29.11
C ASP A 49 4.32 -16.70 -28.31
N ARG A 50 5.20 -16.20 -27.44
CA ARG A 50 6.02 -17.01 -26.54
C ARG A 50 5.69 -16.69 -25.09
N ILE A 51 5.60 -17.73 -24.29
CA ILE A 51 5.47 -17.59 -22.83
C ILE A 51 6.85 -17.23 -22.28
N VAL A 52 6.92 -16.09 -21.58
CA VAL A 52 8.14 -15.68 -20.89
C VAL A 52 8.22 -16.41 -19.56
N PRO A 53 9.32 -17.14 -19.29
CA PRO A 53 9.49 -17.79 -17.99
C PRO A 53 9.63 -16.74 -16.87
N HIS A 54 8.97 -16.99 -15.77
CA HIS A 54 9.09 -16.16 -14.56
C HIS A 54 10.13 -16.79 -13.63
N HIS A 55 11.13 -16.01 -13.28
CA HIS A 55 12.07 -16.34 -12.22
C HIS A 55 11.61 -15.65 -10.94
N MET A 56 10.80 -16.34 -10.16
CA MET A 56 10.36 -15.81 -8.87
C MET A 56 11.53 -15.83 -7.89
N PRO A 57 11.72 -14.78 -7.08
CA PRO A 57 12.69 -14.78 -6.01
C PRO A 57 12.27 -15.76 -4.91
N ASP A 58 13.23 -16.34 -4.21
CA ASP A 58 12.99 -17.24 -3.08
C ASP A 58 12.26 -16.56 -1.92
N GLU A 59 12.43 -15.24 -1.81
CA GLU A 59 11.78 -14.43 -0.78
C GLU A 59 10.88 -13.36 -1.40
N ILE A 60 9.67 -13.22 -0.85
CA ILE A 60 8.76 -12.13 -1.18
C ILE A 60 9.15 -10.92 -0.33
N TRP A 61 9.37 -9.79 -0.99
CA TRP A 61 9.57 -8.49 -0.37
C TRP A 61 8.35 -7.59 -0.58
N ILE A 62 8.08 -6.76 0.41
CA ILE A 62 6.93 -5.86 0.40
C ILE A 62 7.45 -4.44 0.23
N THR A 63 6.89 -3.73 -0.74
CA THR A 63 7.01 -2.27 -0.85
C THR A 63 5.72 -1.65 -0.30
N ASP A 64 5.87 -0.77 0.67
CA ASP A 64 4.76 -0.04 1.27
C ASP A 64 4.58 1.33 0.61
N THR A 65 3.34 1.69 0.30
CA THR A 65 2.98 2.97 -0.31
C THR A 65 2.07 3.84 0.57
N THR A 66 1.99 3.52 1.87
CA THR A 66 1.13 4.22 2.82
C THR A 66 1.41 5.73 2.85
N PHE A 67 2.68 6.12 2.79
CA PHE A 67 3.08 7.54 2.85
C PHE A 67 3.00 8.25 1.49
N ARG A 68 2.66 7.54 0.45
CA ARG A 68 2.36 8.06 -0.89
C ARG A 68 0.86 7.90 -1.20
N ASP A 69 0.45 6.74 -1.65
CA ASP A 69 -0.93 6.50 -2.09
C ASP A 69 -1.92 6.49 -0.93
N GLY A 70 -1.53 5.96 0.22
CA GLY A 70 -2.36 5.93 1.41
C GLY A 70 -2.77 7.31 1.92
N GLN A 71 -1.96 8.34 1.68
CA GLN A 71 -2.28 9.72 2.06
C GLN A 71 -3.23 10.43 1.08
N GLN A 72 -3.46 9.88 -0.12
CA GLN A 72 -4.33 10.50 -1.12
C GLN A 72 -5.81 10.33 -0.80
N SER A 73 -6.16 9.30 -0.05
CA SER A 73 -7.55 8.96 0.28
C SER A 73 -8.04 9.55 1.61
N ARG A 74 -7.19 10.29 2.33
CA ARG A 74 -7.49 10.83 3.67
C ARG A 74 -6.72 12.12 3.95
N ALA A 75 -7.02 12.75 5.08
CA ALA A 75 -6.20 13.85 5.58
C ALA A 75 -4.74 13.38 5.78
N PRO A 76 -3.74 14.14 5.30
CA PRO A 76 -2.34 13.77 5.42
C PRO A 76 -1.93 13.53 6.87
N TYR A 77 -1.11 12.51 7.10
CA TYR A 77 -0.53 12.22 8.42
C TYR A 77 0.31 13.39 8.93
N THR A 78 0.39 13.52 10.25
CA THR A 78 1.40 14.41 10.85
C THR A 78 2.79 13.76 10.73
N THR A 79 3.83 14.57 10.87
CA THR A 79 5.22 14.06 10.86
C THR A 79 5.43 12.99 11.93
N GLU A 80 4.88 13.18 13.13
CA GLU A 80 4.99 12.24 14.24
C GLU A 80 4.27 10.92 13.95
N GLN A 81 3.10 10.98 13.29
CA GLN A 81 2.39 9.79 12.86
C GLN A 81 3.18 9.01 11.80
N ILE A 82 3.78 9.70 10.85
CA ILE A 82 4.63 9.09 9.81
C ILE A 82 5.79 8.35 10.46
N VAL A 83 6.55 9.01 11.34
CA VAL A 83 7.70 8.40 12.03
C VAL A 83 7.27 7.17 12.85
N ARG A 84 6.14 7.25 13.55
CA ARG A 84 5.62 6.13 14.33
C ARG A 84 5.19 4.95 13.46
N ILE A 85 4.52 5.22 12.34
CA ILE A 85 4.12 4.16 11.40
C ILE A 85 5.36 3.53 10.76
N TYR A 86 6.36 4.32 10.40
CA TYR A 86 7.63 3.84 9.86
C TYR A 86 8.38 2.91 10.84
N ASP A 87 8.42 3.27 12.13
CA ASP A 87 8.94 2.39 13.19
C ASP A 87 8.16 1.07 13.26
N TYR A 88 6.84 1.12 13.17
CA TYR A 88 6.03 -0.10 13.16
C TYR A 88 6.32 -0.97 11.93
N MET A 89 6.54 -0.37 10.76
CA MET A 89 6.91 -1.12 9.55
C MET A 89 8.28 -1.77 9.68
N HIS A 90 9.26 -1.08 10.27
CA HIS A 90 10.54 -1.66 10.61
C HIS A 90 10.39 -2.90 11.50
N ARG A 91 9.64 -2.77 12.60
CA ARG A 91 9.40 -3.86 13.55
C ARG A 91 8.62 -5.03 12.94
N LEU A 92 7.59 -4.71 12.13
CA LEU A 92 6.78 -5.71 11.43
C LEU A 92 7.59 -6.44 10.36
N GLY A 93 8.48 -5.76 9.68
CA GLY A 93 9.38 -6.33 8.68
C GLY A 93 10.39 -7.33 9.27
N GLY A 94 10.64 -7.21 10.56
CA GLY A 94 11.55 -8.07 11.31
C GLY A 94 13.02 -7.92 10.88
N PRO A 95 13.91 -8.78 11.41
CA PRO A 95 15.36 -8.63 11.24
C PRO A 95 15.84 -8.81 9.81
N LYS A 96 15.05 -9.44 8.96
CA LYS A 96 15.38 -9.61 7.53
C LYS A 96 14.77 -8.53 6.63
N GLY A 97 14.05 -7.56 7.20
CA GLY A 97 13.42 -6.48 6.46
C GLY A 97 12.45 -6.99 5.39
N LYS A 98 11.44 -7.76 5.76
CA LYS A 98 10.39 -8.22 4.84
C LYS A 98 9.64 -7.06 4.19
N ILE A 99 9.40 -5.98 4.94
CA ILE A 99 8.99 -4.71 4.37
C ILE A 99 10.29 -4.04 3.92
N ARG A 100 10.56 -4.14 2.61
CA ARG A 100 11.85 -3.74 2.04
C ARG A 100 11.95 -2.25 1.80
N GLN A 101 10.86 -1.63 1.39
CA GLN A 101 10.81 -0.22 0.98
C GLN A 101 9.55 0.46 1.46
N CYS A 102 9.67 1.75 1.79
CA CYS A 102 8.55 2.66 2.00
C CYS A 102 8.67 3.85 1.06
N GLU A 103 7.61 4.11 0.29
CA GLU A 103 7.57 5.21 -0.67
C GLU A 103 6.96 6.47 -0.07
N PHE A 104 7.64 7.59 -0.29
CA PHE A 104 7.25 8.91 0.20
C PHE A 104 7.05 9.92 -0.93
N PHE A 105 6.22 10.91 -0.69
CA PHE A 105 6.27 12.18 -1.42
C PHE A 105 7.29 13.13 -0.79
N LEU A 106 7.88 14.00 -1.63
CA LEU A 106 8.86 15.01 -1.19
C LEU A 106 8.42 16.45 -1.50
N TYR A 107 7.18 16.64 -1.93
CA TYR A 107 6.73 17.92 -2.50
C TYR A 107 6.58 19.03 -1.46
N SER A 108 6.07 18.73 -0.28
CA SER A 108 5.92 19.70 0.78
C SER A 108 7.11 19.70 1.75
N LYS A 109 7.29 20.81 2.46
CA LYS A 109 8.28 20.88 3.54
C LYS A 109 7.99 19.81 4.60
N LYS A 110 6.72 19.59 4.95
CA LYS A 110 6.28 18.58 5.91
C LYS A 110 6.70 17.16 5.48
N ASP A 111 6.55 16.84 4.19
CA ASP A 111 6.94 15.51 3.68
C ASP A 111 8.44 15.28 3.86
N ARG A 112 9.25 16.29 3.49
CA ARG A 112 10.70 16.22 3.65
C ARG A 112 11.14 16.15 5.12
N ASP A 113 10.52 16.95 6.00
CA ASP A 113 10.79 16.91 7.43
C ASP A 113 10.48 15.51 8.02
N ALA A 114 9.39 14.88 7.55
CA ALA A 114 9.04 13.52 7.95
C ALA A 114 10.10 12.50 7.48
N VAL A 115 10.54 12.60 6.23
CA VAL A 115 11.59 11.73 5.68
C VAL A 115 12.90 11.89 6.46
N TYR A 116 13.34 13.10 6.76
CA TYR A 116 14.54 13.33 7.57
C TYR A 116 14.44 12.65 8.95
N LYS A 117 13.31 12.80 9.63
CA LYS A 117 13.10 12.14 10.92
C LYS A 117 13.03 10.61 10.84
N CYS A 118 12.55 10.06 9.72
CA CYS A 118 12.61 8.63 9.48
C CYS A 118 14.05 8.16 9.23
N LEU A 119 14.86 8.92 8.48
CA LEU A 119 16.28 8.63 8.27
C LEU A 119 17.08 8.68 9.57
N GLU A 120 16.75 9.60 10.48
CA GLU A 120 17.38 9.71 11.80
C GLU A 120 17.18 8.46 12.67
N GLN A 121 16.19 7.60 12.39
CA GLN A 121 16.01 6.33 13.10
C GLN A 121 17.15 5.34 12.81
N GLY A 122 17.88 5.51 11.72
CA GLY A 122 19.04 4.69 11.37
C GLY A 122 18.72 3.24 11.01
N TYR A 123 17.47 2.95 10.61
CA TYR A 123 17.07 1.61 10.20
C TYR A 123 17.64 1.27 8.83
N GLU A 124 18.12 0.03 8.66
CA GLU A 124 18.50 -0.50 7.37
C GLU A 124 17.23 -0.73 6.51
N PHE A 125 16.18 -1.26 7.13
CA PHE A 125 14.87 -1.52 6.48
C PHE A 125 13.72 -0.99 7.34
N PRO A 126 12.64 -0.51 6.67
CA PRO A 126 12.49 -0.31 5.22
C PRO A 126 13.41 0.79 4.66
N GLU A 127 13.94 0.57 3.46
CA GLU A 127 14.60 1.63 2.70
C GLU A 127 13.60 2.74 2.38
N ILE A 128 14.02 3.98 2.51
CA ILE A 128 13.22 5.13 2.14
C ILE A 128 13.39 5.39 0.67
N THR A 129 12.31 5.29 -0.08
CA THR A 129 12.25 5.62 -1.49
C THR A 129 11.27 6.76 -1.72
N SER A 130 11.40 7.45 -2.84
CA SER A 130 10.50 8.54 -3.19
C SER A 130 9.94 8.35 -4.59
N TRP A 131 8.67 8.67 -4.73
CA TRP A 131 8.04 8.75 -6.03
C TRP A 131 8.04 10.19 -6.50
N ILE A 132 8.55 10.42 -7.71
CA ILE A 132 8.65 11.72 -8.33
C ILE A 132 8.19 11.66 -9.79
N ARG A 133 7.79 12.78 -10.32
CA ARG A 133 7.54 12.93 -11.76
C ARG A 133 8.87 13.05 -12.50
N ALA A 134 8.90 12.69 -13.76
CA ALA A 134 10.08 12.85 -14.64
C ALA A 134 10.28 14.32 -15.02
N SER A 135 10.56 15.17 -14.03
CA SER A 135 10.84 16.59 -14.21
C SER A 135 12.13 16.99 -13.52
N LYS A 136 12.85 17.97 -14.08
CA LYS A 136 14.12 18.45 -13.52
C LYS A 136 13.98 18.89 -12.04
N LYS A 137 12.92 19.61 -11.72
CA LYS A 137 12.66 20.09 -10.35
C LYS A 137 12.47 18.95 -9.35
N ASP A 138 11.79 17.90 -9.75
CA ASP A 138 11.52 16.75 -8.88
C ASP A 138 12.81 15.93 -8.67
N PHE A 139 13.67 15.80 -9.69
CA PHE A 139 14.99 15.18 -9.54
C PHE A 139 15.89 15.96 -8.57
N GLU A 140 15.82 17.29 -8.59
CA GLU A 140 16.56 18.13 -7.66
C GLU A 140 16.13 17.88 -6.20
N LEU A 141 14.82 17.67 -5.95
CA LEU A 141 14.33 17.33 -4.61
C LEU A 141 14.95 16.02 -4.08
N VAL A 142 15.01 14.98 -4.92
CA VAL A 142 15.60 13.69 -4.53
C VAL A 142 17.10 13.82 -4.30
N ARG A 143 17.80 14.49 -5.22
CA ARG A 143 19.25 14.73 -5.09
C ARG A 143 19.59 15.42 -3.77
N ASP A 144 18.82 16.44 -3.40
CA ASP A 144 19.08 17.25 -2.22
C ASP A 144 18.80 16.46 -0.90
N MET A 145 18.01 15.39 -0.97
CA MET A 145 17.73 14.50 0.15
C MET A 145 18.62 13.26 0.19
N GLY A 146 19.24 12.91 -0.92
CA GLY A 146 20.13 11.76 -1.05
C GLY A 146 21.58 12.15 -0.76
N LYS A 147 21.94 12.25 0.52
CA LYS A 147 23.35 12.34 0.95
C LYS A 147 23.90 10.96 1.26
#